data_9c5a0398013ca3dafdb4f2aa59a75787
#
_entry.id   9c5a0398013ca3dafdb4f2aa59a75787
#
_cell.length_a   1.000
_cell.length_b   1.000
_cell.length_c   1.000
_cell.angle_alpha   90.00
_cell.angle_beta   90.00
_cell.angle_gamma   90.00
#
_symmetry.space_group_name_H-M   'P 1'
#
loop_
_entity.id
_entity.type
_entity.pdbx_description
1 polymer ?
#
loop_
_entity_poly.entity_id
_entity_poly.type
_entity_poly.pdbx_seq_one_letter_code
_entity_poly.pdbx_strand_id
1 'polypeptide(L)'
;ILESNNNDDITQIEEQNASTQDIPEKEQIEQYEKTDNYVTNPVLYTISTNETSEINKNIYSEITGISKEISLITKLENDLVHATSSEQDLSLFIVKIPGLIYSNEETKQIVNILLQQFLYRDTIFEFENDGFAVIKSDMTIEAAEEKADLIYKNIQELHLEIPAFIGISSRSIRMLSAERLIKEAKEALNHAI
;
A
#
# COMPACT_ATOMS: atom_id res chain seq x y z
N ILE A 1 -23.59 36.23 -52.59
CA ILE A 1 -24.88 35.66 -53.05
C ILE A 1 -25.33 34.72 -51.93
N LEU A 2 -26.18 35.30 -51.13
CA LEU A 2 -27.54 34.91 -50.69
C LEU A 2 -27.54 33.85 -49.61
N GLU A 3 -27.90 34.28 -48.45
CA GLU A 3 -29.25 34.37 -47.79
C GLU A 3 -29.54 33.07 -47.05
N SER A 4 -29.84 33.08 -45.85
CA SER A 4 -30.72 33.78 -44.92
C SER A 4 -31.62 32.76 -44.22
N ASN A 5 -31.79 33.07 -42.98
CA ASN A 5 -33.02 33.02 -42.14
C ASN A 5 -33.15 31.85 -41.16
N ASN A 6 -33.11 32.26 -39.88
CA ASN A 6 -34.26 32.49 -38.95
C ASN A 6 -34.94 31.17 -38.52
N ASN A 7 -35.21 30.91 -37.31
CA ASN A 7 -35.97 31.63 -36.25
C ASN A 7 -35.83 30.91 -34.91
N ASP A 8 -35.65 31.68 -33.88
CA ASP A 8 -36.34 31.76 -32.62
C ASP A 8 -37.30 30.63 -32.26
N ASP A 9 -37.12 30.02 -31.10
CA ASP A 9 -38.24 29.98 -30.17
C ASP A 9 -37.75 29.86 -28.68
N ILE A 10 -38.10 30.88 -27.95
CA ILE A 10 -37.95 31.00 -26.48
C ILE A 10 -39.19 30.33 -25.89
N THR A 11 -38.95 29.39 -25.00
CA THR A 11 -40.02 29.04 -24.02
C THR A 11 -39.43 28.91 -22.63
N GLN A 12 -39.75 29.90 -21.84
CA GLN A 12 -39.65 29.91 -20.39
C GLN A 12 -40.57 28.82 -19.81
N ILE A 13 -40.10 28.08 -18.85
CA ILE A 13 -40.97 27.41 -17.87
C ILE A 13 -40.34 27.59 -16.47
N GLU A 14 -41.00 28.41 -15.77
CA GLU A 14 -41.22 28.64 -14.33
C GLU A 14 -40.57 27.70 -13.32
N GLU A 15 -39.98 28.38 -12.33
CA GLU A 15 -39.71 27.88 -11.00
C GLU A 15 -40.99 27.37 -10.32
N GLN A 16 -40.97 26.17 -9.79
CA GLN A 16 -41.86 25.80 -8.68
C GLN A 16 -41.07 25.12 -7.59
N ASN A 17 -41.00 25.83 -6.48
CA ASN A 17 -40.67 25.33 -5.14
C ASN A 17 -41.56 24.15 -4.76
N ALA A 18 -40.97 23.08 -4.29
CA ALA A 18 -41.64 22.12 -3.42
C ALA A 18 -40.70 21.47 -2.44
N SER A 19 -40.73 21.97 -1.25
CA SER A 19 -40.74 21.33 0.08
C SER A 19 -39.95 20.02 0.28
N THR A 20 -38.95 20.16 1.10
CA THR A 20 -38.39 19.15 2.01
C THR A 20 -39.47 18.25 2.60
N GLN A 21 -39.43 16.97 2.34
CA GLN A 21 -40.09 15.95 3.15
C GLN A 21 -39.06 14.97 3.64
N ASP A 22 -38.95 14.93 4.97
CA ASP A 22 -38.27 13.91 5.76
C ASP A 22 -38.73 12.51 5.34
N ILE A 23 -37.78 11.65 4.91
CA ILE A 23 -38.01 10.20 4.74
C ILE A 23 -37.41 9.55 5.96
N PRO A 24 -38.17 8.81 6.77
CA PRO A 24 -37.67 8.14 7.95
C PRO A 24 -36.82 6.95 7.54
N GLU A 25 -35.61 6.93 8.09
CA GLU A 25 -34.64 5.86 8.07
C GLU A 25 -35.13 4.68 8.93
N LYS A 26 -35.94 3.80 8.37
CA LYS A 26 -36.27 2.46 8.91
C LYS A 26 -37.25 1.76 7.96
N GLU A 27 -36.73 1.11 6.91
CA GLU A 27 -37.43 -0.01 6.23
C GLU A 27 -36.66 -0.37 4.94
N GLN A 28 -35.57 -1.12 5.10
CA GLN A 28 -35.02 -1.94 4.01
C GLN A 28 -33.95 -2.91 4.54
N ILE A 29 -34.33 -3.74 5.53
CA ILE A 29 -33.59 -4.99 5.78
C ILE A 29 -34.62 -6.05 6.21
N GLU A 30 -35.46 -6.49 5.29
CA GLU A 30 -36.22 -7.75 5.43
C GLU A 30 -36.56 -8.27 4.03
N GLN A 31 -35.60 -8.93 3.39
CA GLN A 31 -35.87 -9.92 2.33
C GLN A 31 -34.57 -10.59 1.86
N TYR A 32 -33.96 -11.39 2.71
CA TYR A 32 -33.15 -12.55 2.29
C TYR A 32 -33.11 -13.57 3.45
N GLU A 33 -34.22 -14.23 3.71
CA GLU A 33 -34.22 -15.52 4.39
C GLU A 33 -34.73 -16.58 3.41
N LYS A 34 -33.84 -17.47 3.07
CA LYS A 34 -33.93 -18.93 3.00
C LYS A 34 -33.05 -19.49 1.90
N THR A 35 -31.90 -20.00 2.29
CA THR A 35 -31.50 -21.38 2.01
C THR A 35 -30.19 -21.73 2.69
N ASP A 36 -30.30 -22.70 3.61
CA ASP A 36 -29.33 -23.71 4.01
C ASP A 36 -27.93 -23.38 4.53
N ASN A 37 -27.83 -23.48 5.87
CA ASN A 37 -26.76 -24.13 6.64
C ASN A 37 -25.29 -23.80 6.29
N TYR A 38 -24.82 -22.64 6.69
CA TYR A 38 -23.54 -22.50 7.39
C TYR A 38 -23.65 -21.28 8.33
N VAL A 39 -23.67 -21.59 9.63
CA VAL A 39 -23.63 -20.56 10.68
C VAL A 39 -22.21 -20.01 10.73
N THR A 40 -21.95 -18.92 10.04
CA THR A 40 -20.87 -18.02 10.34
C THR A 40 -21.49 -16.77 10.93
N ASN A 41 -21.38 -16.64 12.25
CA ASN A 41 -21.66 -15.38 12.92
C ASN A 41 -20.76 -14.29 12.32
N PRO A 42 -21.30 -13.25 11.66
CA PRO A 42 -20.50 -12.07 11.41
C PRO A 42 -20.31 -11.38 12.76
N VAL A 43 -19.13 -11.48 13.32
CA VAL A 43 -18.74 -10.61 14.43
C VAL A 43 -18.63 -9.21 13.85
N LEU A 44 -19.69 -8.42 13.99
CA LEU A 44 -19.67 -7.00 13.71
C LEU A 44 -18.73 -6.33 14.73
N TYR A 45 -17.48 -6.16 14.36
CA TYR A 45 -16.59 -5.25 15.07
C TYR A 45 -17.04 -3.82 14.81
N THR A 46 -17.84 -3.26 15.69
CA THR A 46 -18.01 -1.80 15.78
C THR A 46 -16.69 -1.24 16.29
N ILE A 47 -15.78 -0.92 15.38
CA ILE A 47 -14.57 -0.18 15.72
C ILE A 47 -15.00 1.24 16.05
N SER A 48 -14.93 1.61 17.33
CA SER A 48 -15.15 2.99 17.75
C SER A 48 -14.12 3.89 17.07
N THR A 49 -14.54 5.08 16.62
CA THR A 49 -13.66 6.03 15.91
C THR A 49 -12.42 6.45 16.70
N ASN A 50 -12.42 6.26 18.01
CA ASN A 50 -11.27 6.52 18.88
C ASN A 50 -10.21 5.41 18.81
N GLU A 51 -10.61 4.14 18.65
CA GLU A 51 -9.68 3.01 18.51
C GLU A 51 -8.94 3.07 17.17
N THR A 52 -9.59 3.51 16.09
CA THR A 52 -8.95 3.63 14.78
C THR A 52 -7.81 4.66 14.79
N SER A 53 -7.92 5.73 15.59
CA SER A 53 -6.86 6.75 15.70
C SER A 53 -5.65 6.27 16.52
N GLU A 54 -5.87 5.40 17.50
CA GLU A 54 -4.78 4.81 18.31
C GLU A 54 -4.08 3.66 17.56
N ILE A 55 -4.83 2.85 16.82
CA ILE A 55 -4.26 1.80 15.96
C ILE A 55 -3.35 2.44 14.88
N ASN A 56 -3.80 3.52 14.24
CA ASN A 56 -3.01 4.23 13.24
C ASN A 56 -1.73 4.84 13.82
N LYS A 57 -1.75 5.37 15.04
CA LYS A 57 -0.55 5.88 15.72
C LYS A 57 0.47 4.78 16.00
N ASN A 58 0.04 3.53 16.13
CA ASN A 58 0.93 2.42 16.46
C ASN A 58 1.57 1.74 15.23
N ILE A 59 1.03 1.97 14.03
CA ILE A 59 1.53 1.37 12.78
C ILE A 59 2.72 2.12 12.20
N TYR A 60 2.75 3.45 12.33
CA TYR A 60 3.82 4.29 11.80
C TYR A 60 4.87 4.61 12.86
N SER A 61 6.13 4.67 12.43
CA SER A 61 7.24 5.11 13.26
C SER A 61 7.21 6.63 13.43
N GLU A 62 7.36 7.11 14.66
CA GLU A 62 7.50 8.54 14.94
C GLU A 62 8.87 9.08 14.50
N ILE A 63 9.85 8.20 14.32
CA ILE A 63 11.23 8.55 13.97
C ILE A 63 11.37 8.70 12.45
N THR A 64 10.96 7.69 11.71
CA THR A 64 11.16 7.61 10.25
C THR A 64 9.92 8.04 9.46
N GLY A 65 8.74 8.05 10.07
CA GLY A 65 7.46 8.38 9.43
C GLY A 65 6.91 7.29 8.49
N ILE A 66 7.61 6.16 8.31
CA ILE A 66 7.16 4.99 7.53
C ILE A 66 6.51 3.94 8.45
N SER A 67 6.03 2.86 7.86
CA SER A 67 5.38 1.79 8.62
C SER A 67 6.40 1.01 9.49
N LYS A 68 5.95 0.58 10.67
CA LYS A 68 6.75 -0.30 11.53
C LYS A 68 6.70 -1.74 11.02
N GLU A 69 7.76 -2.52 11.29
CA GLU A 69 7.89 -3.93 10.92
C GLU A 69 6.70 -4.79 11.36
N ILE A 70 6.09 -4.48 12.51
CA ILE A 70 4.95 -5.24 13.05
C ILE A 70 3.76 -5.35 12.07
N SER A 71 3.61 -4.39 11.17
CA SER A 71 2.54 -4.39 10.17
C SER A 71 2.94 -5.03 8.82
N LEU A 72 4.22 -5.37 8.63
CA LEU A 72 4.75 -5.89 7.36
C LEU A 72 4.08 -7.20 6.92
N ILE A 73 4.02 -8.20 7.81
CA ILE A 73 3.48 -9.52 7.47
C ILE A 73 2.02 -9.41 7.06
N THR A 74 1.20 -8.75 7.87
CA THR A 74 -0.24 -8.59 7.58
C THR A 74 -0.47 -7.83 6.26
N LYS A 75 0.31 -6.78 6.00
CA LYS A 75 0.22 -6.05 4.74
C LYS A 75 0.63 -6.92 3.56
N LEU A 76 1.73 -7.66 3.68
CA LEU A 76 2.24 -8.53 2.64
C LEU A 76 1.26 -9.68 2.32
N GLU A 77 0.65 -10.30 3.33
CA GLU A 77 -0.38 -11.33 3.15
C GLU A 77 -1.58 -10.78 2.37
N ASN A 78 -2.10 -9.61 2.75
CA ASN A 78 -3.20 -8.96 2.05
C ASN A 78 -2.85 -8.64 0.60
N ASP A 79 -1.66 -8.09 0.35
CA ASP A 79 -1.20 -7.76 -0.99
C ASP A 79 -0.96 -9.01 -1.85
N LEU A 80 -0.49 -10.12 -1.26
CA LEU A 80 -0.36 -11.42 -1.94
C LEU A 80 -1.71 -12.00 -2.33
N VAL A 81 -2.74 -11.90 -1.49
CA VAL A 81 -4.11 -12.31 -1.83
C VAL A 81 -4.63 -11.48 -3.01
N HIS A 82 -4.43 -10.17 -2.96
CA HIS A 82 -4.80 -9.27 -4.05
C HIS A 82 -4.06 -9.60 -5.35
N ALA A 83 -2.75 -9.74 -5.30
CA ALA A 83 -1.91 -10.07 -6.45
C ALA A 83 -2.30 -11.44 -7.05
N THR A 84 -2.69 -12.40 -6.19
CA THR A 84 -3.15 -13.71 -6.64
C THR A 84 -4.48 -13.64 -7.38
N SER A 85 -5.45 -12.89 -6.85
CA SER A 85 -6.77 -12.73 -7.45
C SER A 85 -6.77 -11.91 -8.73
N SER A 86 -5.79 -11.01 -8.89
CA SER A 86 -5.65 -10.13 -10.05
C SER A 86 -4.62 -10.65 -11.07
N GLU A 87 -4.00 -11.82 -10.82
CA GLU A 87 -2.93 -12.39 -11.65
C GLU A 87 -1.73 -11.43 -11.83
N GLN A 88 -1.49 -10.55 -10.86
CA GLN A 88 -0.41 -9.59 -10.88
C GLN A 88 0.84 -10.11 -10.18
N ASP A 89 1.99 -9.62 -10.58
CA ASP A 89 3.23 -9.83 -9.86
C ASP A 89 3.28 -9.00 -8.58
N LEU A 90 4.10 -9.43 -7.64
CA LEU A 90 4.40 -8.67 -6.44
C LEU A 90 5.86 -8.93 -6.08
N SER A 91 6.61 -7.86 -5.85
CA SER A 91 8.01 -7.94 -5.45
C SER A 91 8.20 -7.34 -4.05
N LEU A 92 9.07 -7.97 -3.28
CA LEU A 92 9.52 -7.54 -1.95
C LEU A 92 11.01 -7.20 -2.03
N PHE A 93 11.37 -6.03 -1.54
CA PHE A 93 12.74 -5.58 -1.37
C PHE A 93 13.09 -5.59 0.10
N ILE A 94 14.29 -6.04 0.44
CA ILE A 94 14.89 -5.82 1.76
C ILE A 94 16.18 -5.04 1.53
N VAL A 95 16.23 -3.83 2.07
CA VAL A 95 17.40 -2.94 2.04
C VAL A 95 18.03 -2.98 3.42
N LYS A 96 19.27 -3.44 3.52
CA LYS A 96 20.02 -3.53 4.78
C LYS A 96 21.25 -2.63 4.74
N ILE A 97 21.43 -1.88 5.82
CA ILE A 97 22.58 -0.99 6.03
C ILE A 97 23.11 -1.29 7.42
N PRO A 98 24.05 -2.23 7.56
CA PRO A 98 24.52 -2.69 8.86
C PRO A 98 24.96 -1.57 9.77
N GLY A 99 24.37 -1.48 10.97
CA GLY A 99 24.69 -0.43 11.95
C GLY A 99 23.96 0.89 11.73
N LEU A 100 23.01 0.98 10.79
CA LEU A 100 22.16 2.15 10.65
C LEU A 100 21.35 2.40 11.93
N ILE A 101 21.25 3.66 12.33
CA ILE A 101 20.47 4.08 13.49
C ILE A 101 19.30 4.93 12.98
N TYR A 102 18.05 4.51 13.22
CA TYR A 102 16.87 5.17 12.67
C TYR A 102 16.71 6.65 13.04
N SER A 103 17.28 7.10 14.17
CA SER A 103 17.23 8.51 14.57
C SER A 103 18.24 9.42 13.86
N ASN A 104 19.14 8.86 13.06
CA ASN A 104 20.19 9.61 12.37
C ASN A 104 19.66 10.31 11.11
N GLU A 105 20.40 11.32 10.64
CA GLU A 105 20.07 12.08 9.43
C GLU A 105 20.20 11.22 8.17
N GLU A 106 21.15 10.29 8.14
CA GLU A 106 21.33 9.33 7.06
C GLU A 106 20.06 8.50 6.81
N THR A 107 19.42 8.08 7.90
CA THR A 107 18.14 7.36 7.81
C THR A 107 17.06 8.17 7.10
N LYS A 108 16.95 9.45 7.40
CA LYS A 108 15.97 10.32 6.73
C LYS A 108 16.26 10.46 5.24
N GLN A 109 17.53 10.55 4.87
CA GLN A 109 17.96 10.63 3.47
C GLN A 109 17.61 9.32 2.72
N ILE A 110 17.86 8.16 3.33
CA ILE A 110 17.52 6.86 2.77
C ILE A 110 16.00 6.70 2.63
N VAL A 111 15.24 7.05 3.66
CA VAL A 111 13.75 7.03 3.60
C VAL A 111 13.24 7.92 2.48
N ASN A 112 13.82 9.10 2.27
CA ASN A 112 13.46 9.98 1.17
C ASN A 112 13.76 9.34 -0.20
N ILE A 113 14.90 8.66 -0.35
CA ILE A 113 15.20 7.89 -1.57
C ILE A 113 14.13 6.82 -1.81
N LEU A 114 13.79 6.03 -0.80
CA LEU A 114 12.77 5.00 -0.92
C LEU A 114 11.40 5.61 -1.28
N LEU A 115 11.00 6.70 -0.64
CA LEU A 115 9.74 7.40 -0.94
C LEU A 115 9.71 7.96 -2.36
N GLN A 116 10.81 8.46 -2.88
CA GLN A 116 10.90 8.91 -4.28
C GLN A 116 10.74 7.77 -5.28
N GLN A 117 11.21 6.58 -4.93
CA GLN A 117 11.15 5.40 -5.80
C GLN A 117 9.81 4.66 -5.74
N PHE A 118 9.16 4.62 -4.58
CA PHE A 118 7.95 3.83 -4.35
C PHE A 118 6.68 4.64 -4.09
N LEU A 119 6.79 5.95 -3.88
CA LEU A 119 5.71 6.94 -3.75
C LEU A 119 4.82 6.81 -2.49
N TYR A 120 4.63 5.62 -1.94
CA TYR A 120 3.69 5.37 -0.85
C TYR A 120 4.41 4.90 0.41
N ARG A 121 4.29 5.66 1.49
CA ARG A 121 4.92 5.36 2.79
C ARG A 121 4.37 4.12 3.49
N ASP A 122 3.15 3.71 3.17
CA ASP A 122 2.48 2.52 3.71
C ASP A 122 2.93 1.21 3.06
N THR A 123 3.76 1.30 2.04
CA THR A 123 4.43 0.15 1.41
C THR A 123 5.89 0.00 1.82
N ILE A 124 6.41 0.94 2.64
CA ILE A 124 7.78 0.98 3.13
C ILE A 124 7.76 0.77 4.65
N PHE A 125 8.56 -0.14 5.14
CA PHE A 125 8.59 -0.57 6.53
C PHE A 125 10.00 -0.45 7.10
N GLU A 126 10.12 -0.05 8.38
CA GLU A 126 11.29 -0.37 9.16
C GLU A 126 11.43 -1.89 9.22
N PHE A 127 12.63 -2.41 9.09
CA PHE A 127 12.85 -3.84 9.07
C PHE A 127 14.12 -4.22 9.84
N GLU A 128 13.97 -5.16 10.78
CA GLU A 128 14.98 -5.45 11.78
C GLU A 128 15.38 -4.14 12.51
N ASN A 129 16.63 -3.88 12.80
CA ASN A 129 17.03 -2.64 13.48
C ASN A 129 17.82 -1.68 12.58
N ASP A 130 18.20 -2.13 11.38
CA ASP A 130 19.15 -1.45 10.51
C ASP A 130 18.81 -1.62 9.02
N GLY A 131 17.52 -1.76 8.72
CA GLY A 131 17.07 -1.96 7.34
C GLY A 131 15.64 -1.53 7.08
N PHE A 132 15.22 -1.73 5.85
CA PHE A 132 13.90 -1.40 5.35
C PHE A 132 13.36 -2.55 4.51
N ALA A 133 12.05 -2.78 4.58
CA ALA A 133 11.34 -3.65 3.65
C ALA A 133 10.38 -2.81 2.79
N VAL A 134 10.26 -3.16 1.51
CA VAL A 134 9.32 -2.48 0.61
C VAL A 134 8.51 -3.50 -0.17
N ILE A 135 7.19 -3.37 -0.13
CA ILE A 135 6.26 -4.17 -0.92
C ILE A 135 5.89 -3.38 -2.17
N LYS A 136 6.01 -3.99 -3.34
CA LYS A 136 5.57 -3.39 -4.60
C LYS A 136 4.72 -4.36 -5.40
N SER A 137 3.42 -4.09 -5.47
CA SER A 137 2.48 -4.79 -6.35
C SER A 137 2.67 -4.37 -7.80
N ASP A 138 2.27 -5.25 -8.73
CA ASP A 138 2.38 -5.06 -10.17
C ASP A 138 3.82 -4.78 -10.62
N MET A 139 4.77 -5.57 -10.09
CA MET A 139 6.19 -5.45 -10.41
C MET A 139 6.82 -6.83 -10.60
N THR A 140 7.34 -7.09 -11.81
CA THR A 140 8.08 -8.31 -12.13
C THR A 140 9.44 -8.31 -11.46
N ILE A 141 10.12 -9.48 -11.44
CA ILE A 141 11.44 -9.59 -10.84
C ILE A 141 12.47 -8.75 -11.61
N GLU A 142 12.39 -8.71 -12.93
CA GLU A 142 13.31 -7.94 -13.78
C GLU A 142 13.18 -6.42 -13.51
N ALA A 143 11.93 -5.93 -13.41
CA ALA A 143 11.68 -4.54 -13.06
C ALA A 143 12.11 -4.21 -11.62
N ALA A 144 12.03 -5.19 -10.71
CA ALA A 144 12.50 -5.05 -9.35
C ALA A 144 14.04 -5.01 -9.28
N GLU A 145 14.74 -5.78 -10.08
CA GLU A 145 16.20 -5.74 -10.19
C GLU A 145 16.69 -4.37 -10.69
N GLU A 146 16.10 -3.85 -11.76
CA GLU A 146 16.40 -2.50 -12.27
C GLU A 146 16.14 -1.41 -11.21
N LYS A 147 15.05 -1.57 -10.46
CA LYS A 147 14.68 -0.64 -9.38
C LYS A 147 15.67 -0.72 -8.21
N ALA A 148 16.13 -1.91 -7.85
CA ALA A 148 17.11 -2.10 -6.79
C ALA A 148 18.46 -1.48 -7.17
N ASP A 149 18.90 -1.63 -8.42
CA ASP A 149 20.12 -0.99 -8.90
C ASP A 149 20.04 0.54 -8.80
N LEU A 150 18.88 1.12 -9.11
CA LEU A 150 18.67 2.56 -8.98
C LEU A 150 18.70 3.01 -7.51
N ILE A 151 18.04 2.27 -6.63
CA ILE A 151 18.06 2.54 -5.18
C ILE A 151 19.48 2.45 -4.65
N TYR A 152 20.19 1.38 -5.01
CA TYR A 152 21.58 1.18 -4.60
C TYR A 152 22.47 2.34 -5.03
N LYS A 153 22.39 2.80 -6.28
CA LYS A 153 23.15 3.95 -6.79
C LYS A 153 22.82 5.23 -6.00
N ASN A 154 21.54 5.50 -5.76
CA ASN A 154 21.14 6.70 -5.02
C ASN A 154 21.63 6.66 -3.56
N ILE A 155 21.66 5.48 -2.92
CA ILE A 155 22.21 5.32 -1.58
C ILE A 155 23.73 5.51 -1.60
N GLN A 156 24.44 4.99 -2.63
CA GLN A 156 25.87 5.19 -2.78
C GLN A 156 26.27 6.68 -2.92
N GLU A 157 25.41 7.51 -3.55
CA GLU A 157 25.61 8.95 -3.65
C GLU A 157 25.55 9.69 -2.30
N LEU A 158 25.00 9.07 -1.26
CA LEU A 158 25.04 9.61 0.10
C LEU A 158 26.43 9.48 0.75
N HIS A 159 27.34 8.72 0.13
CA HIS A 159 28.69 8.48 0.64
C HIS A 159 28.73 7.98 2.09
N LEU A 160 27.80 7.06 2.42
CA LEU A 160 27.76 6.44 3.75
C LEU A 160 29.04 5.66 4.00
N GLU A 161 29.52 5.68 5.24
CA GLU A 161 30.71 4.88 5.65
C GLU A 161 30.43 3.37 5.61
N ILE A 162 29.14 2.98 5.60
CA ILE A 162 28.68 1.59 5.66
C ILE A 162 28.02 1.24 4.33
N PRO A 163 28.31 0.03 3.77
CA PRO A 163 27.71 -0.40 2.53
C PRO A 163 26.22 -0.71 2.71
N ALA A 164 25.42 -0.45 1.68
CA ALA A 164 24.06 -0.91 1.58
C ALA A 164 23.99 -2.25 0.82
N PHE A 165 23.08 -3.12 1.21
CA PHE A 165 22.77 -4.37 0.54
C PHE A 165 21.30 -4.45 0.23
N ILE A 166 20.92 -5.03 -0.91
CA ILE A 166 19.53 -5.17 -1.31
C ILE A 166 19.27 -6.62 -1.72
N GLY A 167 18.30 -7.24 -1.04
CA GLY A 167 17.77 -8.54 -1.40
C GLY A 167 16.38 -8.40 -1.98
N ILE A 168 16.06 -9.14 -3.04
CA ILE A 168 14.78 -9.08 -3.72
C ILE A 168 14.17 -10.47 -3.80
N SER A 169 12.87 -10.55 -3.64
CA SER A 169 12.08 -11.73 -3.99
C SER A 169 10.81 -11.32 -4.72
N SER A 170 10.30 -12.18 -5.59
CA SER A 170 9.06 -11.93 -6.31
C SER A 170 8.14 -13.14 -6.25
N ARG A 171 6.86 -12.87 -6.12
CA ARG A 171 5.82 -13.87 -6.24
C ARG A 171 5.81 -14.48 -7.65
N SER A 172 5.90 -13.67 -8.69
CA SER A 172 5.61 -14.06 -10.08
C SER A 172 4.26 -14.82 -10.13
N ILE A 173 4.18 -15.91 -10.86
CA ILE A 173 2.97 -16.76 -10.91
C ILE A 173 2.86 -17.77 -9.76
N ARG A 174 3.80 -17.74 -8.79
CA ARG A 174 3.85 -18.70 -7.69
C ARG A 174 2.86 -18.35 -6.59
N MET A 175 2.29 -19.37 -5.95
CA MET A 175 1.52 -19.19 -4.71
C MET A 175 2.50 -19.30 -3.53
N LEU A 176 2.81 -18.17 -2.92
CA LEU A 176 3.74 -18.06 -1.80
C LEU A 176 3.07 -17.43 -0.58
N SER A 177 3.50 -17.83 0.61
CA SER A 177 3.17 -17.10 1.83
C SER A 177 4.10 -15.90 2.02
N ALA A 178 3.67 -14.94 2.87
CA ALA A 178 4.47 -13.77 3.22
C ALA A 178 5.83 -14.17 3.81
N GLU A 179 5.85 -15.15 4.72
CA GLU A 179 7.08 -15.63 5.35
C GLU A 179 8.05 -16.23 4.32
N ARG A 180 7.51 -16.95 3.32
CA ARG A 180 8.34 -17.54 2.28
C ARG A 180 8.97 -16.46 1.41
N LEU A 181 8.20 -15.42 1.06
CA LEU A 181 8.71 -14.31 0.27
C LEU A 181 9.79 -13.53 1.04
N ILE A 182 9.56 -13.25 2.33
CA ILE A 182 10.57 -12.61 3.21
C ILE A 182 11.82 -13.46 3.30
N LYS A 183 11.67 -14.78 3.46
CA LYS A 183 12.80 -15.69 3.54
C LYS A 183 13.63 -15.66 2.27
N GLU A 184 13.02 -15.71 1.09
CA GLU A 184 13.71 -15.66 -0.20
C GLU A 184 14.45 -14.32 -0.39
N ALA A 185 13.85 -13.19 -0.01
CA ALA A 185 14.52 -11.89 -0.05
C ALA A 185 15.71 -11.82 0.91
N LYS A 186 15.61 -12.41 2.11
CA LYS A 186 16.74 -12.52 3.06
C LYS A 186 17.84 -13.43 2.53
N GLU A 187 17.49 -14.53 1.89
CA GLU A 187 18.48 -15.43 1.26
C GLU A 187 19.25 -14.71 0.13
N ALA A 188 18.52 -13.95 -0.72
CA ALA A 188 19.17 -13.11 -1.73
C ALA A 188 20.08 -12.04 -1.12
N LEU A 189 19.63 -11.39 -0.05
CA LEU A 189 20.44 -10.43 0.70
C LEU A 189 21.73 -11.03 1.24
N ASN A 190 21.68 -12.23 1.82
CA ASN A 190 22.86 -12.93 2.36
C ASN A 190 23.89 -13.29 1.30
N HIS A 191 23.50 -13.40 0.04
CA HIS A 191 24.44 -13.61 -1.07
C HIS A 191 25.10 -12.30 -1.55
N ALA A 192 24.55 -11.15 -1.17
CA ALA A 192 25.10 -9.84 -1.52
C ALA A 192 26.09 -9.29 -0.46
N ILE A 193 26.07 -9.84 0.76
CA ILE A 193 26.99 -9.51 1.86
C ILE A 193 28.29 -10.32 1.72
#